data_596d357b8eb0de2e62711aa4924b2a06
#
_entry.id   596d357b8eb0de2e62711aa4924b2a06
#
_cell.length_a   1.000
_cell.length_b   1.000
_cell.length_c   1.000
_cell.angle_alpha   90.00
_cell.angle_beta   90.00
_cell.angle_gamma   90.00
#
_symmetry.space_group_name_H-M   'P 1'
#
loop_
_entity.id
_entity.type
_entity.pdbx_description
1 polymer ?
#
loop_
_entity_poly.entity_id
_entity_poly.type
_entity_poly.pdbx_seq_one_letter_code
_entity_poly.pdbx_strand_id
1 'polypeptide(L)'
;VETGKLGIDARWEIDIFGRQKAKSRAASNSLQASQADLYSTWVSLSAETALQYMSLRTLQEQLRITEDDVKRQQEALELIKINNQSGIINELPVQQATYALSQTQAEIPSLKKNIASTMAALSILTGTVPGEIDGLLMENTSLPTVNPHIFIGIPAEALRQRPDIQAAERRIAAQQQKTKAAKADLKPRFSLNGSIGLESFSSGGLISAIGKMIGIGPSITMPIFNAGAIRKNIKVQTEKEQEYLALYEETVLKAVGEVRNAVTDASQDHIKSEELKSAVESAQQAESLAQTNFDSGLSDYLSVLDARRNVLSARRQYIMSRGQEFADTVRLFKSLGGGWEAMDMDQEAEADSHAKK
;
A
#
# COMPACT_ATOMS: atom_id res chain seq x y z
N VAL A 1 18.48 -7.52 65.22
CA VAL A 1 18.83 -6.16 64.76
C VAL A 1 18.15 -5.96 63.43
N GLU A 2 17.25 -5.03 63.35
CA GLU A 2 16.61 -4.64 62.07
C GLU A 2 17.37 -3.45 61.50
N THR A 3 17.65 -3.51 60.19
CA THR A 3 18.34 -2.43 59.49
C THR A 3 17.42 -1.86 58.41
N GLY A 4 17.19 -0.57 58.43
CA GLY A 4 16.48 0.17 57.38
C GLY A 4 17.48 0.99 56.55
N LYS A 5 17.39 0.92 55.23
CA LYS A 5 18.25 1.71 54.33
C LYS A 5 17.37 2.53 53.38
N LEU A 6 17.66 3.82 53.27
CA LEU A 6 17.09 4.72 52.29
C LEU A 6 18.23 5.41 51.54
N GLY A 7 18.35 5.18 50.23
CA GLY A 7 19.47 5.74 49.48
C GLY A 7 19.23 5.76 47.97
N ILE A 8 20.13 6.43 47.28
CA ILE A 8 20.22 6.47 45.83
C ILE A 8 21.54 5.77 45.44
N ASP A 9 21.41 4.77 44.57
CA ASP A 9 22.54 4.07 43.98
C ASP A 9 22.71 4.49 42.53
N ALA A 10 23.92 4.84 42.12
CA ALA A 10 24.28 5.16 40.73
C ALA A 10 25.32 4.13 40.27
N ARG A 11 25.14 3.63 39.06
CA ARG A 11 26.11 2.74 38.44
C ARG A 11 26.39 3.21 37.02
N TRP A 12 27.65 3.46 36.71
CA TRP A 12 28.11 3.81 35.38
C TRP A 12 29.08 2.73 34.87
N GLU A 13 28.72 2.13 33.70
CA GLU A 13 29.59 1.16 33.02
C GLU A 13 30.51 1.90 32.03
N ILE A 14 31.83 1.74 32.23
CA ILE A 14 32.84 2.28 31.33
C ILE A 14 32.96 1.35 30.13
N ASP A 15 32.53 1.81 28.96
CA ASP A 15 32.37 0.96 27.73
C ASP A 15 33.70 0.79 26.98
N ILE A 16 34.69 0.16 27.62
CA ILE A 16 36.02 -0.07 27.03
C ILE A 16 35.96 -0.98 25.79
N PHE A 17 35.08 -1.98 25.80
CA PHE A 17 34.94 -2.95 24.71
C PHE A 17 33.80 -2.65 23.74
N GLY A 18 33.14 -1.51 23.85
CA GLY A 18 32.16 -1.02 22.94
C GLY A 18 30.79 -1.76 22.98
N ARG A 19 30.47 -2.44 24.10
CA ARG A 19 29.21 -3.15 24.29
C ARG A 19 28.01 -2.22 24.26
N GLN A 20 28.04 -1.15 25.05
CA GLN A 20 26.96 -0.18 25.13
C GLN A 20 26.84 0.64 23.84
N LYS A 21 27.99 1.01 23.26
CA LYS A 21 28.03 1.67 21.95
C LYS A 21 27.41 0.77 20.85
N ALA A 22 27.69 -0.54 20.88
CA ALA A 22 27.08 -1.48 19.93
C ALA A 22 25.55 -1.61 20.15
N LYS A 23 25.08 -1.67 21.40
CA LYS A 23 23.65 -1.66 21.72
C LYS A 23 22.95 -0.38 21.25
N SER A 24 23.56 0.78 21.49
CA SER A 24 23.03 2.07 21.04
C SER A 24 22.95 2.13 19.50
N ARG A 25 23.99 1.67 18.79
CA ARG A 25 23.98 1.59 17.32
C ARG A 25 22.95 0.59 16.80
N ALA A 26 22.75 -0.54 17.49
CA ALA A 26 21.70 -1.48 17.13
C ALA A 26 20.31 -0.84 17.24
N ALA A 27 20.06 -0.08 18.32
CA ALA A 27 18.81 0.65 18.50
C ALA A 27 18.61 1.74 17.43
N SER A 28 19.67 2.52 17.10
CA SER A 28 19.64 3.53 16.04
C SER A 28 19.34 2.91 14.67
N ASN A 29 19.99 1.80 14.31
CA ASN A 29 19.66 1.09 13.07
C ASN A 29 18.25 0.53 13.06
N SER A 30 17.74 0.05 14.22
CA SER A 30 16.35 -0.41 14.33
C SER A 30 15.35 0.74 14.16
N LEU A 31 15.65 1.94 14.67
CA LEU A 31 14.86 3.15 14.44
C LEU A 31 14.82 3.49 12.94
N GLN A 32 15.98 3.51 12.25
CA GLN A 32 16.05 3.76 10.82
C GLN A 32 15.29 2.71 9.99
N ALA A 33 15.29 1.43 10.43
CA ALA A 33 14.47 0.40 9.80
C ALA A 33 12.97 0.70 9.96
N SER A 34 12.53 1.12 11.14
CA SER A 34 11.13 1.49 11.39
C SER A 34 10.70 2.73 10.60
N GLN A 35 11.60 3.70 10.41
CA GLN A 35 11.34 4.86 9.54
C GLN A 35 11.17 4.43 8.07
N ALA A 36 12.02 3.53 7.58
CA ALA A 36 11.88 2.99 6.23
C ALA A 36 10.60 2.15 6.07
N ASP A 37 10.17 1.41 7.11
CA ASP A 37 8.87 0.72 7.13
C ASP A 37 7.69 1.70 7.02
N LEU A 38 7.77 2.85 7.70
CA LEU A 38 6.78 3.92 7.56
C LEU A 38 6.68 4.40 6.10
N TYR A 39 7.81 4.68 5.45
CA TYR A 39 7.83 5.10 4.05
C TYR A 39 7.27 4.00 3.13
N SER A 40 7.59 2.73 3.36
CA SER A 40 7.01 1.61 2.62
C SER A 40 5.49 1.54 2.77
N THR A 41 4.98 1.84 3.96
CA THR A 41 3.53 1.93 4.23
C THR A 41 2.90 3.09 3.47
N TRP A 42 3.55 4.26 3.43
CA TRP A 42 3.08 5.42 2.66
C TRP A 42 3.00 5.12 1.16
N VAL A 43 4.06 4.52 0.58
CA VAL A 43 4.05 4.08 -0.84
C VAL A 43 2.87 3.16 -1.11
N SER A 44 2.65 2.18 -0.22
CA SER A 44 1.56 1.22 -0.38
C SER A 44 0.18 1.87 -0.25
N LEU A 45 -0.01 2.76 0.72
CA LEU A 45 -1.27 3.47 0.94
C LEU A 45 -1.60 4.41 -0.22
N SER A 46 -0.61 5.18 -0.68
CA SER A 46 -0.78 6.10 -1.83
C SER A 46 -1.14 5.34 -3.10
N ALA A 47 -0.45 4.22 -3.36
CA ALA A 47 -0.75 3.37 -4.52
C ALA A 47 -2.17 2.75 -4.41
N GLU A 48 -2.55 2.24 -3.24
CA GLU A 48 -3.89 1.67 -3.03
C GLU A 48 -4.98 2.72 -3.21
N THR A 49 -4.78 3.93 -2.69
CA THR A 49 -5.70 5.06 -2.88
C THR A 49 -5.86 5.40 -4.36
N ALA A 50 -4.74 5.47 -5.11
CA ALA A 50 -4.78 5.72 -6.55
C ALA A 50 -5.50 4.59 -7.31
N LEU A 51 -5.26 3.33 -6.97
CA LEU A 51 -5.94 2.18 -7.58
C LEU A 51 -7.44 2.19 -7.31
N GLN A 52 -7.88 2.47 -6.09
CA GLN A 52 -9.29 2.59 -5.73
C GLN A 52 -9.95 3.78 -6.44
N TYR A 53 -9.25 4.91 -6.55
CA TYR A 53 -9.75 6.06 -7.30
C TYR A 53 -9.96 5.73 -8.78
N MET A 54 -9.02 5.01 -9.41
CA MET A 54 -9.17 4.60 -10.80
C MET A 54 -10.29 3.58 -11.00
N SER A 55 -10.46 2.66 -10.04
CA SER A 55 -11.60 1.74 -10.03
C SER A 55 -12.92 2.50 -9.97
N LEU A 56 -13.03 3.53 -9.11
CA LEU A 56 -14.19 4.40 -9.04
C LEU A 56 -14.48 5.06 -10.39
N ARG A 57 -13.48 5.70 -11.00
CA ARG A 57 -13.63 6.39 -12.31
C ARG A 57 -14.06 5.42 -13.42
N THR A 58 -13.50 4.22 -13.42
CA THR A 58 -13.88 3.16 -14.36
C THR A 58 -15.35 2.74 -14.18
N LEU A 59 -15.80 2.55 -12.95
CA LEU A 59 -17.19 2.20 -12.65
C LEU A 59 -18.17 3.34 -13.00
N GLN A 60 -17.79 4.59 -12.75
CA GLN A 60 -18.60 5.76 -13.12
C GLN A 60 -18.76 5.88 -14.63
N GLU A 61 -17.68 5.64 -15.38
CA GLU A 61 -17.75 5.65 -16.86
C GLU A 61 -18.58 4.47 -17.39
N GLN A 62 -18.46 3.29 -16.79
CA GLN A 62 -19.35 2.16 -17.12
C GLN A 62 -20.81 2.49 -16.84
N LEU A 63 -21.13 3.14 -15.72
CA LEU A 63 -22.48 3.57 -15.41
C LEU A 63 -22.99 4.56 -16.48
N ARG A 64 -22.21 5.56 -16.83
CA ARG A 64 -22.54 6.56 -17.82
C ARG A 64 -22.92 5.93 -19.18
N ILE A 65 -22.06 5.04 -19.70
CA ILE A 65 -22.34 4.38 -20.99
C ILE A 65 -23.57 3.45 -20.91
N THR A 66 -23.79 2.82 -19.76
CA THR A 66 -24.96 1.96 -19.56
C THR A 66 -26.25 2.78 -19.51
N GLU A 67 -26.25 3.92 -18.83
CA GLU A 67 -27.39 4.84 -18.79
C GLU A 67 -27.67 5.47 -20.17
N ASP A 68 -26.63 5.81 -20.93
CA ASP A 68 -26.75 6.30 -22.30
C ASP A 68 -27.33 5.21 -23.25
N ASP A 69 -26.94 3.95 -23.03
CA ASP A 69 -27.46 2.83 -23.83
C ASP A 69 -28.93 2.53 -23.49
N VAL A 70 -29.30 2.61 -22.21
CA VAL A 70 -30.71 2.51 -21.79
C VAL A 70 -31.58 3.54 -22.49
N LYS A 71 -31.16 4.81 -22.59
CA LYS A 71 -31.89 5.84 -23.29
C LYS A 71 -32.10 5.50 -24.76
N ARG A 72 -31.03 5.08 -25.47
CA ARG A 72 -31.10 4.65 -26.85
C ARG A 72 -32.01 3.45 -27.10
N GLN A 73 -31.96 2.47 -26.16
CA GLN A 73 -32.85 1.31 -26.23
C GLN A 73 -34.31 1.69 -25.97
N GLN A 74 -34.60 2.65 -25.10
CA GLN A 74 -35.95 3.17 -24.87
C GLN A 74 -36.49 3.86 -26.12
N GLU A 75 -35.72 4.75 -26.75
CA GLU A 75 -36.11 5.43 -28.00
C GLU A 75 -36.39 4.42 -29.13
N ALA A 76 -35.52 3.41 -29.25
CA ALA A 76 -35.71 2.35 -30.26
C ALA A 76 -36.98 1.51 -29.98
N LEU A 77 -37.23 1.16 -28.69
CA LEU A 77 -38.42 0.42 -28.31
C LEU A 77 -39.70 1.17 -28.65
N GLU A 78 -39.75 2.50 -28.46
CA GLU A 78 -40.91 3.32 -28.85
C GLU A 78 -41.16 3.29 -30.36
N LEU A 79 -40.10 3.42 -31.22
CA LEU A 79 -40.24 3.30 -32.65
C LEU A 79 -40.74 1.92 -33.08
N ILE A 80 -40.25 0.85 -32.46
CA ILE A 80 -40.66 -0.52 -32.73
C ILE A 80 -42.13 -0.74 -32.33
N LYS A 81 -42.60 -0.19 -31.21
CA LYS A 81 -44.02 -0.24 -30.82
C LYS A 81 -44.93 0.47 -31.82
N ILE A 82 -44.54 1.66 -32.32
CA ILE A 82 -45.29 2.40 -33.36
C ILE A 82 -45.41 1.55 -34.61
N ASN A 83 -44.32 0.93 -35.06
CA ASN A 83 -44.31 0.11 -36.28
C ASN A 83 -45.18 -1.15 -36.08
N ASN A 84 -45.21 -1.75 -34.90
CA ASN A 84 -46.07 -2.90 -34.56
C ASN A 84 -47.54 -2.47 -34.57
N GLN A 85 -47.90 -1.36 -33.94
CA GLN A 85 -49.24 -0.81 -33.91
C GLN A 85 -49.76 -0.47 -35.29
N SER A 86 -48.86 -0.04 -36.19
CA SER A 86 -49.16 0.25 -37.60
C SER A 86 -49.25 -1.00 -38.48
N GLY A 87 -49.00 -2.20 -37.89
CA GLY A 87 -49.07 -3.46 -38.64
C GLY A 87 -47.85 -3.73 -39.55
N ILE A 88 -46.80 -2.91 -39.45
CA ILE A 88 -45.57 -3.01 -40.27
C ILE A 88 -44.72 -4.20 -39.82
N ILE A 89 -44.63 -4.43 -38.51
CA ILE A 89 -43.87 -5.54 -37.91
C ILE A 89 -44.73 -6.34 -36.94
N ASN A 90 -44.36 -7.60 -36.69
CA ASN A 90 -45.04 -8.46 -35.71
C ASN A 90 -44.59 -8.14 -34.26
N GLU A 91 -45.15 -8.85 -33.28
CA GLU A 91 -44.92 -8.64 -31.82
C GLU A 91 -43.50 -9.08 -31.35
N LEU A 92 -42.85 -9.97 -32.10
CA LEU A 92 -41.56 -10.55 -31.66
C LEU A 92 -40.44 -9.48 -31.45
N PRO A 93 -40.18 -8.53 -32.34
CA PRO A 93 -39.22 -7.44 -32.09
C PRO A 93 -39.54 -6.59 -30.87
N VAL A 94 -40.83 -6.36 -30.56
CA VAL A 94 -41.24 -5.61 -29.35
C VAL A 94 -40.79 -6.34 -28.08
N GLN A 95 -41.05 -7.65 -28.03
CA GLN A 95 -40.66 -8.47 -26.86
C GLN A 95 -39.14 -8.61 -26.74
N GLN A 96 -38.41 -8.74 -27.84
CA GLN A 96 -36.93 -8.75 -27.88
C GLN A 96 -36.32 -7.45 -27.39
N ALA A 97 -36.82 -6.30 -27.85
CA ALA A 97 -36.36 -4.99 -27.42
C ALA A 97 -36.66 -4.73 -25.94
N THR A 98 -37.87 -5.13 -25.47
CA THR A 98 -38.26 -5.01 -24.06
C THR A 98 -37.34 -5.84 -23.16
N TYR A 99 -37.05 -7.08 -23.55
CA TYR A 99 -36.13 -7.95 -22.83
C TYR A 99 -34.73 -7.36 -22.74
N ALA A 100 -34.18 -6.89 -23.88
CA ALA A 100 -32.85 -6.26 -23.94
C ALA A 100 -32.75 -5.02 -23.03
N LEU A 101 -33.76 -4.16 -23.07
CA LEU A 101 -33.85 -2.95 -22.23
C LEU A 101 -33.87 -3.34 -20.73
N SER A 102 -34.74 -4.29 -20.34
CA SER A 102 -34.84 -4.72 -18.95
C SER A 102 -33.53 -5.31 -18.44
N GLN A 103 -32.82 -6.07 -19.27
CA GLN A 103 -31.52 -6.66 -18.94
C GLN A 103 -30.46 -5.56 -18.71
N THR A 104 -30.40 -4.55 -19.59
CA THR A 104 -29.45 -3.43 -19.44
C THR A 104 -29.78 -2.58 -18.21
N GLN A 105 -31.07 -2.32 -17.95
CA GLN A 105 -31.51 -1.60 -16.75
C GLN A 105 -31.13 -2.32 -15.45
N ALA A 106 -31.19 -3.65 -15.43
CA ALA A 106 -30.83 -4.45 -14.26
C ALA A 106 -29.34 -4.36 -13.87
N GLU A 107 -28.46 -3.89 -14.75
CA GLU A 107 -27.05 -3.69 -14.44
C GLU A 107 -26.78 -2.40 -13.65
N ILE A 108 -27.62 -1.36 -13.84
CA ILE A 108 -27.45 -0.05 -13.20
C ILE A 108 -27.38 -0.14 -11.67
N PRO A 109 -28.29 -0.85 -10.96
CA PRO A 109 -28.19 -1.00 -9.52
C PRO A 109 -26.89 -1.66 -9.05
N SER A 110 -26.36 -2.61 -9.81
CA SER A 110 -25.09 -3.28 -9.49
C SER A 110 -23.90 -2.32 -9.62
N LEU A 111 -23.89 -1.49 -10.68
CA LEU A 111 -22.86 -0.47 -10.86
C LEU A 111 -22.92 0.60 -9.75
N LYS A 112 -24.12 1.09 -9.41
CA LYS A 112 -24.33 2.05 -8.31
C LYS A 112 -23.88 1.51 -6.96
N LYS A 113 -24.17 0.21 -6.68
CA LYS A 113 -23.68 -0.48 -5.48
C LYS A 113 -22.16 -0.51 -5.43
N ASN A 114 -21.50 -0.88 -6.55
CA ASN A 114 -20.04 -0.98 -6.59
C ASN A 114 -19.39 0.41 -6.46
N ILE A 115 -19.96 1.45 -7.06
CA ILE A 115 -19.53 2.85 -6.90
C ILE A 115 -19.59 3.25 -5.41
N ALA A 116 -20.72 3.03 -4.75
CA ALA A 116 -20.88 3.36 -3.32
C ALA A 116 -19.86 2.61 -2.44
N SER A 117 -19.63 1.32 -2.71
CA SER A 117 -18.63 0.52 -2.00
C SER A 117 -17.22 1.05 -2.19
N THR A 118 -16.86 1.44 -3.42
CA THR A 118 -15.53 1.98 -3.75
C THR A 118 -15.33 3.37 -3.11
N MET A 119 -16.36 4.21 -3.09
CA MET A 119 -16.33 5.51 -2.39
C MET A 119 -16.11 5.34 -0.89
N ALA A 120 -16.81 4.39 -0.25
CA ALA A 120 -16.59 4.08 1.15
C ALA A 120 -15.15 3.57 1.43
N ALA A 121 -14.59 2.74 0.55
CA ALA A 121 -13.20 2.30 0.66
C ALA A 121 -12.21 3.47 0.53
N LEU A 122 -12.43 4.41 -0.37
CA LEU A 122 -11.63 5.63 -0.51
C LEU A 122 -11.71 6.51 0.74
N SER A 123 -12.89 6.68 1.33
CA SER A 123 -13.05 7.41 2.59
C SER A 123 -12.20 6.80 3.71
N ILE A 124 -12.19 5.46 3.83
CA ILE A 124 -11.37 4.76 4.83
C ILE A 124 -9.87 4.99 4.57
N LEU A 125 -9.43 4.89 3.31
CA LEU A 125 -8.02 5.10 2.94
C LEU A 125 -7.53 6.53 3.19
N THR A 126 -8.43 7.52 3.09
CA THR A 126 -8.13 8.94 3.36
C THR A 126 -8.37 9.33 4.82
N GLY A 127 -8.82 8.40 5.67
CA GLY A 127 -9.10 8.66 7.09
C GLY A 127 -10.35 9.51 7.33
N THR A 128 -11.27 9.59 6.36
CA THR A 128 -12.53 10.35 6.47
C THR A 128 -13.71 9.42 6.75
N VAL A 129 -14.78 9.97 7.28
CA VAL A 129 -16.02 9.20 7.50
C VAL A 129 -16.67 8.90 6.14
N PRO A 130 -17.11 7.65 5.86
CA PRO A 130 -17.83 7.33 4.64
C PRO A 130 -19.03 8.28 4.42
N GLY A 131 -19.09 8.92 3.24
CA GLY A 131 -20.06 9.93 2.88
C GLY A 131 -19.53 11.37 2.90
N GLU A 132 -18.48 11.66 3.65
CA GLU A 132 -17.95 13.02 3.80
C GLU A 132 -17.32 13.56 2.51
N ILE A 133 -16.64 12.71 1.76
CA ILE A 133 -15.98 13.06 0.50
C ILE A 133 -16.79 12.68 -0.75
N ASP A 134 -18.01 12.16 -0.58
CA ASP A 134 -18.82 11.67 -1.71
C ASP A 134 -19.09 12.78 -2.74
N GLY A 135 -19.36 14.01 -2.30
CA GLY A 135 -19.56 15.15 -3.18
C GLY A 135 -18.38 15.39 -4.13
N LEU A 136 -17.15 15.36 -3.60
CA LEU A 136 -15.92 15.50 -4.37
C LEU A 136 -15.71 14.32 -5.34
N LEU A 137 -16.03 13.10 -4.91
CA LEU A 137 -15.87 11.87 -5.70
C LEU A 137 -16.92 11.74 -6.80
N MET A 138 -18.08 12.40 -6.67
CA MET A 138 -19.14 12.41 -7.70
C MET A 138 -18.91 13.44 -8.79
N GLU A 139 -17.95 14.36 -8.64
CA GLU A 139 -17.60 15.28 -9.71
C GLU A 139 -17.16 14.52 -10.96
N ASN A 140 -17.70 14.95 -12.11
CA ASN A 140 -17.57 14.26 -13.39
C ASN A 140 -16.18 14.56 -13.99
N THR A 141 -15.22 13.67 -13.73
CA THR A 141 -13.90 13.73 -14.36
C THR A 141 -13.73 12.53 -15.29
N SER A 142 -13.32 12.80 -16.53
CA SER A 142 -13.00 11.74 -17.50
C SER A 142 -11.83 10.87 -17.01
N LEU A 143 -11.77 9.62 -17.50
CA LEU A 143 -10.60 8.75 -17.29
C LEU A 143 -9.34 9.45 -17.81
N PRO A 144 -8.27 9.57 -17.02
CA PRO A 144 -7.03 10.17 -17.48
C PRO A 144 -6.38 9.33 -18.58
N THR A 145 -5.53 9.98 -19.38
CA THR A 145 -4.73 9.31 -20.42
C THR A 145 -3.35 8.95 -19.85
N VAL A 146 -2.93 7.71 -20.08
CA VAL A 146 -1.58 7.26 -19.75
C VAL A 146 -0.61 7.70 -20.86
N ASN A 147 0.58 8.20 -20.47
CA ASN A 147 1.64 8.49 -21.43
C ASN A 147 2.48 7.21 -21.64
N PRO A 148 2.50 6.60 -22.83
CA PRO A 148 3.19 5.34 -23.09
C PRO A 148 4.72 5.42 -22.99
N HIS A 149 5.32 6.60 -22.96
CA HIS A 149 6.77 6.78 -22.84
C HIS A 149 7.35 6.50 -21.45
N ILE A 150 6.53 6.22 -20.43
CA ILE A 150 6.95 5.93 -19.07
C ILE A 150 7.67 4.56 -18.95
N PHE A 151 7.52 3.69 -19.95
CA PHE A 151 7.97 2.29 -19.88
C PHE A 151 9.40 2.03 -20.37
N ILE A 152 10.16 3.08 -20.76
CA ILE A 152 11.48 2.92 -21.38
C ILE A 152 12.59 3.15 -20.34
N GLY A 153 13.22 2.05 -19.92
CA GLY A 153 14.51 2.07 -19.20
C GLY A 153 14.41 2.35 -17.69
N ILE A 154 14.26 1.29 -16.89
CA ILE A 154 14.29 1.38 -15.43
C ILE A 154 15.73 1.17 -14.97
N PRO A 155 16.41 2.20 -14.37
CA PRO A 155 17.74 2.04 -13.82
C PRO A 155 17.73 1.10 -12.60
N ALA A 156 18.74 0.22 -12.48
CA ALA A 156 18.92 -0.62 -11.29
C ALA A 156 19.03 0.21 -9.98
N GLU A 157 19.45 1.47 -10.09
CA GLU A 157 19.49 2.44 -8.99
C GLU A 157 18.11 2.71 -8.37
N ALA A 158 17.03 2.63 -9.15
CA ALA A 158 15.68 2.85 -8.63
C ALA A 158 15.29 1.80 -7.56
N LEU A 159 15.76 0.55 -7.71
CA LEU A 159 15.52 -0.49 -6.70
C LEU A 159 16.15 -0.15 -5.34
N ARG A 160 17.30 0.51 -5.32
CA ARG A 160 17.97 0.91 -4.07
C ARG A 160 17.22 2.02 -3.32
N GLN A 161 16.36 2.75 -4.01
CA GLN A 161 15.55 3.80 -3.39
C GLN A 161 14.31 3.23 -2.69
N ARG A 162 13.99 1.95 -2.89
CA ARG A 162 12.83 1.30 -2.27
C ARG A 162 12.95 1.25 -0.74
N PRO A 163 11.95 1.76 -0.01
CA PRO A 163 11.99 1.79 1.44
C PRO A 163 12.03 0.40 2.09
N ASP A 164 11.39 -0.61 1.50
CA ASP A 164 11.40 -1.99 2.01
C ASP A 164 12.80 -2.62 1.95
N ILE A 165 13.58 -2.34 0.90
CA ILE A 165 14.98 -2.77 0.77
C ILE A 165 15.83 -2.03 1.81
N GLN A 166 15.65 -0.72 1.96
CA GLN A 166 16.36 0.07 2.99
C GLN A 166 16.05 -0.45 4.40
N ALA A 167 14.80 -0.77 4.71
CA ALA A 167 14.42 -1.35 5.99
C ALA A 167 15.14 -2.67 6.26
N ALA A 168 15.22 -3.55 5.26
CA ALA A 168 15.92 -4.83 5.38
C ALA A 168 17.43 -4.64 5.60
N GLU A 169 18.08 -3.71 4.89
CA GLU A 169 19.50 -3.35 5.10
C GLU A 169 19.75 -2.85 6.53
N ARG A 170 18.88 -1.96 7.05
CA ARG A 170 18.99 -1.44 8.42
C ARG A 170 18.78 -2.52 9.48
N ARG A 171 17.93 -3.52 9.22
CA ARG A 171 17.74 -4.68 10.11
C ARG A 171 18.99 -5.55 10.17
N ILE A 172 19.67 -5.80 9.05
CA ILE A 172 20.98 -6.49 9.03
C ILE A 172 21.98 -5.70 9.87
N ALA A 173 22.13 -4.39 9.61
CA ALA A 173 23.04 -3.55 10.35
C ALA A 173 22.75 -3.54 11.86
N ALA A 174 21.48 -3.50 12.26
CA ALA A 174 21.07 -3.61 13.66
C ALA A 174 21.50 -4.96 14.28
N GLN A 175 21.27 -6.06 13.56
CA GLN A 175 21.63 -7.40 14.04
C GLN A 175 23.13 -7.60 14.15
N GLN A 176 23.92 -7.09 13.22
CA GLN A 176 25.39 -7.09 13.30
C GLN A 176 25.89 -6.39 14.58
N GLN A 177 25.26 -5.27 14.94
CA GLN A 177 25.61 -4.58 16.19
C GLN A 177 25.20 -5.39 17.43
N LYS A 178 24.06 -6.13 17.40
CA LYS A 178 23.66 -7.06 18.46
C LYS A 178 24.65 -8.21 18.60
N THR A 179 25.12 -8.78 17.49
CA THR A 179 26.18 -9.80 17.46
C THR A 179 27.47 -9.27 18.08
N LYS A 180 27.85 -8.02 17.74
CA LYS A 180 29.03 -7.36 18.33
C LYS A 180 28.88 -7.13 19.84
N ALA A 181 27.71 -6.71 20.30
CA ALA A 181 27.41 -6.54 21.72
C ALA A 181 27.49 -7.89 22.47
N ALA A 182 26.96 -8.98 21.90
CA ALA A 182 27.05 -10.31 22.47
C ALA A 182 28.49 -10.84 22.54
N LYS A 183 29.32 -10.55 21.52
CA LYS A 183 30.77 -10.86 21.57
C LYS A 183 31.49 -10.11 22.68
N ALA A 184 31.10 -8.86 22.96
CA ALA A 184 31.66 -8.05 24.02
C ALA A 184 31.30 -8.59 25.44
N ASP A 185 30.24 -9.41 25.58
CA ASP A 185 29.88 -10.06 26.85
C ASP A 185 30.91 -11.09 27.33
N LEU A 186 31.84 -11.54 26.47
CA LEU A 186 32.99 -12.36 26.85
C LEU A 186 34.11 -11.56 27.55
N LYS A 187 34.05 -10.24 27.48
CA LYS A 187 35.11 -9.35 27.99
C LYS A 187 34.77 -8.87 29.39
N PRO A 188 35.79 -8.49 30.21
CA PRO A 188 35.57 -7.88 31.52
C PRO A 188 34.70 -6.61 31.39
N ARG A 189 33.81 -6.40 32.36
CA ARG A 189 32.99 -5.17 32.49
C ARG A 189 33.58 -4.31 33.60
N PHE A 190 33.83 -3.06 33.30
CA PHE A 190 34.31 -2.05 34.20
C PHE A 190 33.16 -1.12 34.58
N SER A 191 32.87 -0.99 35.86
CA SER A 191 31.84 -0.08 36.35
C SER A 191 32.31 0.72 37.54
N LEU A 192 31.83 1.96 37.62
CA LEU A 192 31.94 2.82 38.77
C LEU A 192 30.58 2.83 39.47
N ASN A 193 30.58 2.43 40.72
CA ASN A 193 29.37 2.42 41.54
C ASN A 193 29.45 3.56 42.56
N GLY A 194 28.35 4.27 42.76
CA GLY A 194 28.20 5.30 43.77
C GLY A 194 26.94 5.06 44.56
N SER A 195 26.98 5.26 45.86
CA SER A 195 25.82 5.19 46.75
C SER A 195 25.83 6.35 47.73
N ILE A 196 24.67 6.94 47.96
CA ILE A 196 24.43 7.94 48.99
C ILE A 196 23.11 7.62 49.68
N GLY A 197 23.10 7.58 51.01
CA GLY A 197 21.91 7.23 51.72
C GLY A 197 22.01 7.40 53.24
N LEU A 198 20.94 7.04 53.89
CA LEU A 198 20.83 6.93 55.34
C LEU A 198 20.59 5.45 55.71
N GLU A 199 21.30 4.99 56.73
CA GLU A 199 21.12 3.65 57.29
C GLU A 199 20.71 3.79 58.76
N SER A 200 19.65 3.14 59.14
CA SER A 200 19.19 3.09 60.53
C SER A 200 19.37 1.71 61.09
N PHE A 201 19.83 1.63 62.34
CA PHE A 201 19.92 0.41 63.13
C PHE A 201 18.84 0.46 64.21
N SER A 202 18.02 -0.58 64.31
CA SER A 202 17.03 -0.74 65.36
C SER A 202 17.33 -2.01 66.15
N SER A 203 17.32 -1.88 67.47
CA SER A 203 17.41 -3.01 68.39
C SER A 203 16.25 -2.91 69.37
N GLY A 204 15.35 -3.91 69.38
CA GLY A 204 14.22 -3.96 70.31
C GLY A 204 13.12 -2.89 70.06
N GLY A 205 12.92 -2.47 68.84
CA GLY A 205 11.84 -1.52 68.46
C GLY A 205 12.17 -0.04 68.58
N LEU A 206 13.39 0.32 69.03
CA LEU A 206 13.88 1.69 69.13
C LEU A 206 14.96 1.93 68.06
N ILE A 207 14.84 3.02 67.27
CA ILE A 207 15.88 3.44 66.33
C ILE A 207 17.09 3.90 67.14
N SER A 208 18.17 3.11 67.13
CA SER A 208 19.36 3.32 67.96
C SER A 208 20.39 4.26 67.34
N ALA A 209 20.44 4.35 66.02
CA ALA A 209 21.34 5.27 65.29
C ALA A 209 20.90 5.46 63.86
N ILE A 210 21.09 6.67 63.30
CA ILE A 210 20.97 6.98 61.90
C ILE A 210 22.35 7.37 61.37
N GLY A 211 22.91 6.54 60.47
CA GLY A 211 24.21 6.77 59.85
C GLY A 211 24.05 7.33 58.45
N LYS A 212 24.94 8.22 58.01
CA LYS A 212 25.09 8.63 56.59
C LYS A 212 25.95 7.59 55.89
N MET A 213 25.47 7.09 54.78
CA MET A 213 26.22 6.16 53.95
C MET A 213 26.61 6.88 52.64
N ILE A 214 27.89 7.00 52.38
CA ILE A 214 28.44 7.51 51.14
C ILE A 214 29.50 6.51 50.68
N GLY A 215 29.35 5.97 49.50
CA GLY A 215 30.28 5.03 48.89
C GLY A 215 30.55 5.34 47.42
N ILE A 216 31.79 5.28 47.03
CA ILE A 216 32.18 5.29 45.61
C ILE A 216 33.27 4.24 45.42
N GLY A 217 33.13 3.42 44.37
CA GLY A 217 34.13 2.38 44.13
C GLY A 217 34.09 1.83 42.68
N PRO A 218 35.26 1.58 42.10
CA PRO A 218 35.33 0.85 40.84
C PRO A 218 35.01 -0.63 41.08
N SER A 219 34.39 -1.27 40.09
CA SER A 219 34.19 -2.73 40.08
C SER A 219 34.52 -3.32 38.73
N ILE A 220 35.15 -4.51 38.74
CA ILE A 220 35.45 -5.26 37.53
C ILE A 220 34.72 -6.61 37.66
N THR A 221 33.90 -6.92 36.67
CA THR A 221 33.17 -8.20 36.61
C THR A 221 33.55 -8.94 35.35
N MET A 222 34.03 -10.17 35.46
CA MET A 222 34.35 -11.03 34.33
C MET A 222 33.69 -12.40 34.49
N PRO A 223 32.94 -12.89 33.50
CA PRO A 223 32.38 -14.24 33.56
C PRO A 223 33.51 -15.28 33.32
N ILE A 224 33.91 -16.01 34.38
CA ILE A 224 34.93 -17.07 34.27
C ILE A 224 34.29 -18.37 33.79
N PHE A 225 33.14 -18.72 34.37
CA PHE A 225 32.38 -19.92 33.99
C PHE A 225 30.89 -19.62 33.96
N ASN A 226 30.24 -19.94 32.82
CA ASN A 226 28.83 -19.75 32.61
C ASN A 226 28.17 -20.90 31.83
N ALA A 227 28.72 -22.11 31.94
CA ALA A 227 28.26 -23.32 31.22
C ALA A 227 28.07 -23.11 29.71
N GLY A 228 28.85 -22.21 29.12
CA GLY A 228 28.80 -21.92 27.69
C GLY A 228 27.65 -20.97 27.25
N ALA A 229 26.86 -20.42 28.16
CA ALA A 229 25.69 -19.59 27.86
C ALA A 229 26.02 -18.39 26.93
N ILE A 230 27.11 -17.65 27.23
CA ILE A 230 27.52 -16.49 26.40
C ILE A 230 27.90 -16.95 24.99
N ARG A 231 28.67 -18.04 24.84
CA ARG A 231 29.06 -18.58 23.54
C ARG A 231 27.85 -19.04 22.72
N LYS A 232 26.88 -19.70 23.39
CA LYS A 232 25.61 -20.08 22.72
C LYS A 232 24.81 -18.90 22.33
N ASN A 233 24.72 -17.84 23.13
CA ASN A 233 24.06 -16.59 22.76
C ASN A 233 24.74 -15.92 21.56
N ILE A 234 26.08 -15.88 21.49
CA ILE A 234 26.80 -15.38 20.33
C ILE A 234 26.39 -16.17 19.07
N LYS A 235 26.33 -17.52 19.17
CA LYS A 235 25.88 -18.34 18.04
C LYS A 235 24.45 -17.99 17.62
N VAL A 236 23.51 -17.84 18.56
CA VAL A 236 22.15 -17.41 18.29
C VAL A 236 22.11 -16.07 17.54
N GLN A 237 22.91 -15.08 17.97
CA GLN A 237 22.95 -13.77 17.29
C GLN A 237 23.56 -13.88 15.89
N THR A 238 24.54 -14.76 15.67
CA THR A 238 25.14 -15.01 14.37
C THR A 238 24.17 -15.70 13.41
N GLU A 239 23.43 -16.71 13.87
CA GLU A 239 22.40 -17.37 13.06
C GLU A 239 21.27 -16.39 12.68
N LYS A 240 20.87 -15.49 13.61
CA LYS A 240 19.93 -14.41 13.28
C LYS A 240 20.47 -13.43 12.23
N GLU A 241 21.79 -13.20 12.22
CA GLU A 241 22.41 -12.35 11.18
C GLU A 241 22.27 -13.00 9.80
N GLN A 242 22.44 -14.33 9.69
CA GLN A 242 22.19 -15.09 8.46
C GLN A 242 20.71 -15.08 8.05
N GLU A 243 19.81 -15.19 9.02
CA GLU A 243 18.37 -15.07 8.79
C GLU A 243 18.00 -13.70 8.16
N TYR A 244 18.50 -12.61 8.73
CA TYR A 244 18.24 -11.27 8.17
C TYR A 244 18.87 -11.05 6.79
N LEU A 245 20.03 -11.67 6.52
CA LEU A 245 20.65 -11.64 5.20
C LEU A 245 19.77 -12.37 4.17
N ALA A 246 19.26 -13.55 4.49
CA ALA A 246 18.36 -14.28 3.61
C ALA A 246 17.04 -13.52 3.36
N LEU A 247 16.49 -12.86 4.39
CA LEU A 247 15.30 -12.00 4.24
C LEU A 247 15.56 -10.78 3.35
N TYR A 248 16.76 -10.20 3.41
CA TYR A 248 17.16 -9.12 2.51
C TYR A 248 17.23 -9.61 1.06
N GLU A 249 17.90 -10.74 0.82
CA GLU A 249 17.97 -11.35 -0.52
C GLU A 249 16.58 -11.67 -1.07
N GLU A 250 15.67 -12.20 -0.26
CA GLU A 250 14.28 -12.44 -0.62
C GLU A 250 13.58 -11.13 -0.99
N THR A 251 13.75 -10.05 -0.20
CA THR A 251 13.14 -8.74 -0.46
C THR A 251 13.62 -8.17 -1.79
N VAL A 252 14.93 -8.26 -2.09
CA VAL A 252 15.50 -7.80 -3.37
C VAL A 252 14.95 -8.61 -4.53
N LEU A 253 14.89 -9.93 -4.42
CA LEU A 253 14.35 -10.79 -5.48
C LEU A 253 12.86 -10.52 -5.74
N LYS A 254 12.06 -10.32 -4.69
CA LYS A 254 10.65 -9.90 -4.81
C LYS A 254 10.53 -8.56 -5.52
N ALA A 255 11.33 -7.57 -5.15
CA ALA A 255 11.33 -6.25 -5.76
C ALA A 255 11.65 -6.32 -7.27
N VAL A 256 12.67 -7.09 -7.66
CA VAL A 256 13.00 -7.32 -9.08
C VAL A 256 11.85 -8.00 -9.82
N GLY A 257 11.21 -9.00 -9.20
CA GLY A 257 10.05 -9.69 -9.76
C GLY A 257 8.86 -8.75 -9.96
N GLU A 258 8.55 -7.91 -8.96
CA GLU A 258 7.48 -6.92 -9.03
C GLU A 258 7.68 -5.91 -10.16
N VAL A 259 8.89 -5.35 -10.29
CA VAL A 259 9.21 -4.41 -11.37
C VAL A 259 9.07 -5.08 -12.73
N ARG A 260 9.61 -6.30 -12.89
CA ARG A 260 9.51 -7.05 -14.16
C ARG A 260 8.06 -7.31 -14.54
N ASN A 261 7.24 -7.75 -13.59
CA ASN A 261 5.82 -7.99 -13.83
C ASN A 261 5.10 -6.70 -14.18
N ALA A 262 5.30 -5.62 -13.41
CA ALA A 262 4.66 -4.34 -13.65
C ALA A 262 4.98 -3.74 -15.03
N VAL A 263 6.23 -3.87 -15.51
CA VAL A 263 6.62 -3.46 -16.87
C VAL A 263 5.91 -4.30 -17.93
N THR A 264 5.87 -5.62 -17.71
CA THR A 264 5.21 -6.52 -18.66
C THR A 264 3.72 -6.25 -18.72
N ASP A 265 3.05 -6.15 -17.57
CA ASP A 265 1.62 -5.89 -17.46
C ASP A 265 1.25 -4.57 -18.15
N ALA A 266 1.97 -3.49 -17.82
CA ALA A 266 1.75 -2.17 -18.42
C ALA A 266 1.92 -2.18 -19.95
N SER A 267 2.94 -2.89 -20.48
CA SER A 267 3.16 -3.01 -21.92
C SER A 267 2.06 -3.80 -22.61
N GLN A 268 1.66 -4.95 -22.04
CA GLN A 268 0.65 -5.81 -22.65
C GLN A 268 -0.75 -5.23 -22.55
N ASP A 269 -1.11 -4.59 -21.43
CA ASP A 269 -2.43 -3.98 -21.29
C ASP A 269 -2.57 -2.69 -22.12
N HIS A 270 -1.47 -2.00 -22.43
CA HIS A 270 -1.49 -0.92 -23.43
C HIS A 270 -1.82 -1.44 -24.83
N ILE A 271 -1.14 -2.50 -25.30
CA ILE A 271 -1.43 -3.14 -26.59
C ILE A 271 -2.90 -3.60 -26.65
N LYS A 272 -3.37 -4.27 -25.60
CA LYS A 272 -4.76 -4.74 -25.49
C LYS A 272 -5.76 -3.57 -25.53
N SER A 273 -5.45 -2.44 -24.92
CA SER A 273 -6.29 -1.23 -24.91
C SER A 273 -6.45 -0.67 -26.33
N GLU A 274 -5.39 -0.62 -27.13
CA GLU A 274 -5.45 -0.15 -28.52
C GLU A 274 -6.24 -1.13 -29.42
N GLU A 275 -6.07 -2.45 -29.24
CA GLU A 275 -6.87 -3.45 -29.98
C GLU A 275 -8.36 -3.37 -29.62
N LEU A 276 -8.69 -3.17 -28.33
CA LEU A 276 -10.08 -3.02 -27.91
C LEU A 276 -10.71 -1.72 -28.40
N LYS A 277 -9.93 -0.66 -28.56
CA LYS A 277 -10.37 0.58 -29.19
C LYS A 277 -10.77 0.35 -30.66
N SER A 278 -9.93 -0.34 -31.42
CA SER A 278 -10.23 -0.74 -32.80
C SER A 278 -11.47 -1.64 -32.88
N ALA A 279 -11.64 -2.54 -31.90
CA ALA A 279 -12.84 -3.38 -31.81
C ALA A 279 -14.12 -2.55 -31.58
N VAL A 280 -14.06 -1.50 -30.75
CA VAL A 280 -15.19 -0.58 -30.54
C VAL A 280 -15.56 0.12 -31.84
N GLU A 281 -14.59 0.65 -32.60
CA GLU A 281 -14.82 1.33 -33.88
C GLU A 281 -15.47 0.39 -34.90
N SER A 282 -14.98 -0.83 -35.01
CA SER A 282 -15.53 -1.85 -35.90
C SER A 282 -16.95 -2.27 -35.51
N ALA A 283 -17.21 -2.45 -34.20
CA ALA A 283 -18.54 -2.79 -33.69
C ALA A 283 -19.57 -1.65 -33.97
N GLN A 284 -19.16 -0.39 -33.83
CA GLN A 284 -20.00 0.77 -34.15
C GLN A 284 -20.36 0.86 -35.63
N GLN A 285 -19.39 0.56 -36.49
CA GLN A 285 -19.65 0.48 -37.94
C GLN A 285 -20.64 -0.65 -38.26
N ALA A 286 -20.48 -1.81 -37.66
CA ALA A 286 -21.39 -2.93 -37.82
C ALA A 286 -22.81 -2.59 -37.32
N GLU A 287 -22.96 -1.89 -36.20
CA GLU A 287 -24.26 -1.39 -35.70
C GLU A 287 -24.92 -0.45 -36.70
N SER A 288 -24.16 0.51 -37.24
CA SER A 288 -24.68 1.46 -38.25
C SER A 288 -25.18 0.75 -39.52
N LEU A 289 -24.41 -0.24 -40.00
CA LEU A 289 -24.81 -1.05 -41.16
C LEU A 289 -26.05 -1.92 -40.88
N ALA A 290 -26.11 -2.56 -39.67
CA ALA A 290 -27.26 -3.35 -39.27
C ALA A 290 -28.53 -2.50 -39.18
N GLN A 291 -28.43 -1.29 -38.62
CA GLN A 291 -29.54 -0.32 -38.58
C GLN A 291 -30.00 0.08 -39.99
N THR A 292 -29.08 0.43 -40.88
CA THR A 292 -29.38 0.78 -42.27
C THR A 292 -30.09 -0.35 -43.04
N ASN A 293 -29.62 -1.59 -42.85
CA ASN A 293 -30.23 -2.76 -43.46
C ASN A 293 -31.64 -3.03 -42.93
N PHE A 294 -31.85 -2.87 -41.63
CA PHE A 294 -33.18 -2.99 -41.01
C PHE A 294 -34.13 -1.90 -41.56
N ASP A 295 -33.72 -0.64 -41.57
CA ASP A 295 -34.52 0.48 -42.05
C ASP A 295 -34.89 0.34 -43.53
N SER A 296 -34.04 -0.36 -44.30
CA SER A 296 -34.28 -0.69 -45.72
C SER A 296 -35.07 -1.99 -45.91
N GLY A 297 -35.45 -2.68 -44.84
CA GLY A 297 -36.18 -3.95 -44.88
C GLY A 297 -35.35 -5.17 -45.35
N LEU A 298 -34.01 -5.02 -45.40
CA LEU A 298 -33.07 -6.07 -45.84
C LEU A 298 -32.67 -7.05 -44.73
N SER A 299 -32.93 -6.73 -43.48
CA SER A 299 -32.64 -7.57 -42.32
C SER A 299 -33.72 -7.44 -41.25
N ASP A 300 -33.75 -8.39 -40.33
CA ASP A 300 -34.60 -8.35 -39.15
C ASP A 300 -34.02 -7.49 -38.03
N TYR A 301 -34.86 -7.13 -37.06
CA TYR A 301 -34.44 -6.32 -35.91
C TYR A 301 -33.45 -7.07 -34.96
N LEU A 302 -33.43 -8.39 -34.99
CA LEU A 302 -32.49 -9.18 -34.21
C LEU A 302 -31.03 -8.84 -34.57
N SER A 303 -30.76 -8.62 -35.86
CA SER A 303 -29.44 -8.21 -36.32
C SER A 303 -28.98 -6.87 -35.72
N VAL A 304 -29.90 -5.90 -35.55
CA VAL A 304 -29.63 -4.62 -34.87
C VAL A 304 -29.38 -4.83 -33.38
N LEU A 305 -30.18 -5.66 -32.71
CA LEU A 305 -29.99 -5.96 -31.30
C LEU A 305 -28.64 -6.64 -31.02
N ASP A 306 -28.24 -7.58 -31.86
CA ASP A 306 -26.96 -8.28 -31.72
C ASP A 306 -25.77 -7.32 -31.96
N ALA A 307 -25.86 -6.46 -32.97
CA ALA A 307 -24.86 -5.42 -33.23
C ALA A 307 -24.74 -4.46 -32.03
N ARG A 308 -25.85 -3.99 -31.46
CA ARG A 308 -25.87 -3.13 -30.26
C ARG A 308 -25.27 -3.80 -29.04
N ARG A 309 -25.58 -5.07 -28.78
CA ARG A 309 -24.97 -5.84 -27.71
C ARG A 309 -23.44 -5.91 -27.86
N ASN A 310 -22.99 -6.14 -29.11
CA ASN A 310 -21.55 -6.18 -29.41
C ASN A 310 -20.88 -4.83 -29.15
N VAL A 311 -21.49 -3.71 -29.55
CA VAL A 311 -20.98 -2.35 -29.25
C VAL A 311 -20.89 -2.10 -27.75
N LEU A 312 -21.95 -2.40 -27.00
CA LEU A 312 -21.96 -2.20 -25.55
C LEU A 312 -20.89 -3.06 -24.86
N SER A 313 -20.78 -4.32 -25.27
CA SER A 313 -19.75 -5.24 -24.77
C SER A 313 -18.33 -4.73 -25.09
N ALA A 314 -18.07 -4.33 -26.33
CA ALA A 314 -16.77 -3.79 -26.75
C ALA A 314 -16.40 -2.50 -26.00
N ARG A 315 -17.35 -1.57 -25.84
CA ARG A 315 -17.14 -0.33 -25.06
C ARG A 315 -16.82 -0.61 -23.61
N ARG A 316 -17.52 -1.55 -22.96
CA ARG A 316 -17.24 -1.94 -21.57
C ARG A 316 -15.86 -2.55 -21.43
N GLN A 317 -15.48 -3.46 -22.31
CA GLN A 317 -14.16 -4.08 -22.31
C GLN A 317 -13.05 -3.02 -22.51
N TYR A 318 -13.25 -2.08 -23.42
CA TYR A 318 -12.30 -0.98 -23.63
C TYR A 318 -12.16 -0.09 -22.39
N ILE A 319 -13.26 0.32 -21.75
CA ILE A 319 -13.21 1.13 -20.52
C ILE A 319 -12.51 0.39 -19.38
N MET A 320 -12.81 -0.90 -19.21
CA MET A 320 -12.13 -1.73 -18.21
C MET A 320 -10.62 -1.85 -18.50
N SER A 321 -10.26 -2.02 -19.77
CA SER A 321 -8.85 -2.07 -20.19
C SER A 321 -8.12 -0.75 -19.94
N ARG A 322 -8.78 0.39 -20.20
CA ARG A 322 -8.24 1.72 -19.87
C ARG A 322 -8.01 1.91 -18.38
N GLY A 323 -8.97 1.48 -17.55
CA GLY A 323 -8.82 1.50 -16.11
C GLY A 323 -7.66 0.62 -15.62
N GLN A 324 -7.50 -0.55 -16.23
CA GLN A 324 -6.41 -1.49 -15.93
C GLN A 324 -5.05 -0.92 -16.34
N GLU A 325 -4.92 -0.36 -17.54
CA GLU A 325 -3.71 0.29 -18.04
C GLU A 325 -3.20 1.38 -17.08
N PHE A 326 -4.13 2.16 -16.51
CA PHE A 326 -3.77 3.14 -15.50
C PHE A 326 -3.36 2.48 -14.17
N ALA A 327 -4.08 1.44 -13.76
CA ALA A 327 -3.73 0.68 -12.55
C ALA A 327 -2.32 0.07 -12.65
N ASP A 328 -1.93 -0.41 -13.82
CA ASP A 328 -0.61 -0.98 -14.04
C ASP A 328 0.48 0.11 -14.02
N THR A 329 0.17 1.30 -14.49
CA THR A 329 1.05 2.46 -14.33
C THR A 329 1.29 2.77 -12.85
N VAL A 330 0.24 2.78 -12.02
CA VAL A 330 0.36 2.99 -10.56
C VAL A 330 1.19 1.87 -9.92
N ARG A 331 0.95 0.61 -10.31
CA ARG A 331 1.74 -0.54 -9.82
C ARG A 331 3.20 -0.44 -10.22
N LEU A 332 3.50 0.04 -11.43
CA LEU A 332 4.86 0.29 -11.87
C LEU A 332 5.54 1.34 -10.99
N PHE A 333 4.91 2.50 -10.76
CA PHE A 333 5.45 3.52 -9.85
C PHE A 333 5.66 2.97 -8.44
N LYS A 334 4.71 2.21 -7.90
CA LYS A 334 4.85 1.54 -6.61
C LYS A 334 6.06 0.59 -6.59
N SER A 335 6.22 -0.23 -7.62
CA SER A 335 7.30 -1.22 -7.70
C SER A 335 8.70 -0.59 -7.80
N LEU A 336 8.77 0.64 -8.29
CA LEU A 336 9.98 1.46 -8.33
C LEU A 336 10.28 2.17 -7.00
N GLY A 337 9.37 2.05 -6.03
CA GLY A 337 9.47 2.79 -4.77
C GLY A 337 9.14 4.27 -4.92
N GLY A 338 8.48 4.70 -6.01
CA GLY A 338 8.05 6.08 -6.21
C GLY A 338 6.85 6.45 -5.33
N GLY A 339 6.68 7.76 -5.10
CA GLY A 339 5.57 8.29 -4.28
C GLY A 339 5.97 8.59 -2.83
N TRP A 340 7.24 8.41 -2.47
CA TRP A 340 7.82 8.99 -1.28
C TRP A 340 9.00 9.88 -1.71
N GLU A 341 8.82 11.13 -1.77
CA GLU A 341 9.93 12.04 -1.53
C GLU A 341 10.17 11.94 -0.04
N ALA A 342 11.43 11.80 0.39
CA ALA A 342 11.76 11.90 1.80
C ALA A 342 11.09 13.19 2.29
N MET A 343 9.94 13.08 2.92
CA MET A 343 9.39 14.20 3.65
C MET A 343 10.43 14.50 4.69
N ASP A 344 11.09 15.65 4.52
CA ASP A 344 12.03 16.19 5.49
C ASP A 344 11.22 16.42 6.77
N MET A 345 11.03 15.33 7.53
CA MET A 345 10.39 15.38 8.85
C MET A 345 11.15 16.34 9.78
N ASP A 346 12.39 16.68 9.44
CA ASP A 346 13.19 17.70 10.11
C ASP A 346 12.68 19.12 9.80
N GLN A 347 12.13 19.39 8.62
CA GLN A 347 11.55 20.70 8.29
C GLN A 347 10.20 20.96 8.99
N GLU A 348 9.36 19.93 9.19
CA GLU A 348 8.13 20.09 9.99
C GLU A 348 8.44 20.22 11.48
N ALA A 349 9.43 19.51 12.00
CA ALA A 349 9.86 19.64 13.39
C ALA A 349 10.47 21.02 13.67
N GLU A 350 11.24 21.61 12.72
CA GLU A 350 11.74 22.99 12.83
C GLU A 350 10.63 24.03 12.68
N ALA A 351 9.66 23.83 11.76
CA ALA A 351 8.52 24.74 11.62
C ALA A 351 7.62 24.76 12.87
N ASP A 352 7.40 23.61 13.49
CA ASP A 352 6.61 23.49 14.73
C ASP A 352 7.36 24.04 15.96
N SER A 353 8.69 24.01 15.95
CA SER A 353 9.54 24.62 16.98
C SER A 353 9.60 26.14 16.88
N HIS A 354 9.48 26.71 15.68
CA HIS A 354 9.39 28.16 15.45
C HIS A 354 7.98 28.73 15.66
N ALA A 355 6.94 27.91 15.52
CA ALA A 355 5.55 28.31 15.79
C ALA A 355 5.20 28.32 17.29
N LYS A 356 6.03 27.71 18.15
CA LYS A 356 5.87 27.67 19.61
C LYS A 356 6.80 28.61 20.39
N LYS A 357 7.57 29.47 19.71
CA LYS A 357 8.30 30.60 20.27
C LYS A 357 7.61 31.92 19.89
#